data_c65205312635f37371af554b766a42c6
#
_entry.id   c65205312635f37371af554b766a42c6
#
_cell.length_a   1.000
_cell.length_b   1.000
_cell.length_c   1.000
_cell.angle_alpha   90.00
_cell.angle_beta   90.00
_cell.angle_gamma   90.00
#
_symmetry.space_group_name_H-M   'P 1'
#
loop_
_entity.id
_entity.type
_entity.pdbx_description
1 polymer ?
#
loop_
_entity_poly.entity_id
_entity_poly.type
_entity_poly.pdbx_seq_one_letter_code
_entity_poly.pdbx_strand_id
1 'polypeptide(L)'
;MLKPYKIIFLTGTGGLLDDHGSVIDSINLSTDYAPLMEQPWLHSGMRVKIEQIKELLDRLPLASSVSITRPSELAKELFTHKGSGTLIRRGERVDVHTNWSRVDLERLRALIEAGFGRKLASDYFERIPLFKAYVSENYRAALILTHEEGFAYLDKFAVADDAQGEGLGRAAWQVMRAENPQLFWRSRHNNLINQFYYAESDGCYKEPKWKVYWYGIRDFRDIERCVAHCRARPPTLEDPPQDAAEGSVRAA
;
A
#
# COMPACT_ATOMS: atom_id res chain seq x y z
N MET A 1 -18.49 3.46 -26.21
CA MET A 1 -18.87 3.06 -24.83
C MET A 1 -18.20 4.01 -23.86
N LEU A 2 -18.94 4.61 -22.92
CA LEU A 2 -18.36 5.48 -21.88
C LEU A 2 -17.48 4.64 -20.97
N LYS A 3 -16.30 5.17 -20.61
CA LYS A 3 -15.36 4.57 -19.64
C LYS A 3 -15.22 5.52 -18.44
N PRO A 4 -16.20 5.55 -17.52
CA PRO A 4 -16.18 6.47 -16.40
C PRO A 4 -15.05 6.11 -15.43
N TYR A 5 -14.37 7.12 -14.93
CA TYR A 5 -13.41 6.94 -13.83
C TYR A 5 -14.10 6.80 -12.48
N LYS A 6 -15.23 7.45 -12.30
CA LYS A 6 -15.98 7.46 -11.05
C LYS A 6 -17.47 7.36 -11.30
N ILE A 7 -18.12 6.47 -10.59
CA ILE A 7 -19.59 6.29 -10.58
C ILE A 7 -20.05 6.51 -9.15
N ILE A 8 -21.10 7.31 -8.96
CA ILE A 8 -21.59 7.64 -7.62
C ILE A 8 -23.02 7.14 -7.48
N PHE A 9 -23.23 6.29 -6.47
CA PHE A 9 -24.55 5.86 -6.02
C PHE A 9 -24.98 6.72 -4.84
N LEU A 10 -26.11 7.41 -5.01
CA LEU A 10 -26.69 8.22 -3.95
C LEU A 10 -27.69 7.35 -3.16
N THR A 11 -27.49 7.26 -1.85
CA THR A 11 -28.29 6.45 -0.93
C THR A 11 -28.63 7.22 0.34
N GLY A 12 -29.70 6.81 1.02
CA GLY A 12 -30.09 7.41 2.30
C GLY A 12 -29.11 7.09 3.44
N THR A 13 -28.45 5.92 3.38
CA THR A 13 -27.46 5.50 4.40
C THR A 13 -26.12 6.20 4.25
N GLY A 14 -25.81 6.68 3.04
CA GLY A 14 -24.56 7.41 2.77
C GLY A 14 -23.33 6.53 2.66
N GLY A 15 -23.47 5.22 2.65
CA GLY A 15 -22.36 4.26 2.55
C GLY A 15 -22.82 2.85 2.88
N LEU A 16 -21.88 1.91 2.83
CA LEU A 16 -22.04 0.57 3.37
C LEU A 16 -21.77 0.62 4.87
N LEU A 17 -22.71 0.12 5.66
CA LEU A 17 -22.58 0.08 7.12
C LEU A 17 -22.09 -1.29 7.57
N ASP A 18 -21.17 -1.31 8.54
CA ASP A 18 -20.74 -2.50 9.25
C ASP A 18 -21.79 -2.95 10.30
N ASP A 19 -21.47 -3.96 11.08
CA ASP A 19 -22.30 -4.49 12.17
C ASP A 19 -22.52 -3.51 13.33
N HIS A 20 -21.66 -2.49 13.45
CA HIS A 20 -21.78 -1.42 14.44
C HIS A 20 -22.51 -0.18 13.92
N GLY A 21 -22.98 -0.22 12.66
CA GLY A 21 -23.63 0.92 11.99
C GLY A 21 -22.66 2.02 11.56
N SER A 22 -21.37 1.76 11.56
CA SER A 22 -20.34 2.67 11.05
C SER A 22 -20.16 2.51 9.56
N VAL A 23 -19.88 3.60 8.85
CA VAL A 23 -19.62 3.55 7.42
C VAL A 23 -18.26 2.94 7.16
N ILE A 24 -18.23 1.93 6.30
CA ILE A 24 -16.99 1.36 5.77
C ILE A 24 -16.42 2.35 4.75
N ASP A 25 -15.27 2.95 5.04
CA ASP A 25 -14.69 4.01 4.20
C ASP A 25 -14.28 3.52 2.80
N SER A 26 -13.72 2.30 2.69
CA SER A 26 -13.28 1.75 1.40
C SER A 26 -13.37 0.23 1.34
N ILE A 27 -13.62 -0.30 0.14
CA ILE A 27 -13.66 -1.72 -0.17
C ILE A 27 -12.80 -1.97 -1.40
N ASN A 28 -11.82 -2.85 -1.26
CA ASN A 28 -11.03 -3.41 -2.36
C ASN A 28 -11.64 -4.77 -2.73
N LEU A 29 -12.33 -4.87 -3.87
CA LEU A 29 -13.03 -6.10 -4.26
C LEU A 29 -12.09 -7.30 -4.47
N SER A 30 -10.82 -7.08 -4.78
CA SER A 30 -9.87 -8.19 -4.97
C SER A 30 -9.49 -8.88 -3.66
N THR A 31 -9.57 -8.18 -2.52
CA THR A 31 -9.21 -8.69 -1.18
C THR A 31 -10.41 -8.84 -0.27
N ASP A 32 -11.37 -7.91 -0.35
CA ASP A 32 -12.42 -7.77 0.65
C ASP A 32 -13.74 -8.42 0.22
N TYR A 33 -13.92 -8.73 -1.09
CA TYR A 33 -15.18 -9.23 -1.61
C TYR A 33 -15.62 -10.54 -0.95
N ALA A 34 -14.76 -11.55 -0.94
CA ALA A 34 -15.11 -12.86 -0.38
C ALA A 34 -15.40 -12.79 1.13
N PRO A 35 -14.51 -12.20 1.98
CA PRO A 35 -14.80 -12.02 3.39
C PRO A 35 -16.06 -11.20 3.67
N LEU A 36 -16.32 -10.16 2.85
CA LEU A 36 -17.49 -9.30 3.01
C LEU A 36 -18.80 -10.06 2.71
N MET A 37 -18.80 -10.88 1.65
CA MET A 37 -19.96 -11.67 1.27
C MET A 37 -20.30 -12.78 2.28
N GLU A 38 -19.40 -13.16 3.14
CA GLU A 38 -19.62 -14.13 4.24
C GLU A 38 -20.19 -13.47 5.51
N GLN A 39 -20.21 -12.12 5.57
CA GLN A 39 -20.67 -11.43 6.77
C GLN A 39 -22.18 -11.60 7.01
N PRO A 40 -22.61 -12.04 8.20
CA PRO A 40 -24.04 -12.25 8.50
C PRO A 40 -24.83 -10.95 8.57
N TRP A 41 -24.18 -9.83 8.88
CA TRP A 41 -24.81 -8.50 8.93
C TRP A 41 -25.04 -7.88 7.55
N LEU A 42 -24.41 -8.41 6.50
CA LEU A 42 -24.61 -7.89 5.14
C LEU A 42 -25.96 -8.33 4.60
N HIS A 43 -26.95 -7.43 4.64
CA HIS A 43 -28.32 -7.69 4.20
C HIS A 43 -28.41 -8.02 2.70
N SER A 44 -29.41 -8.81 2.33
CA SER A 44 -29.61 -9.28 0.95
C SER A 44 -29.60 -8.17 -0.10
N GLY A 45 -30.25 -7.04 0.14
CA GLY A 45 -30.24 -5.89 -0.78
C GLY A 45 -28.87 -5.24 -0.95
N MET A 46 -28.02 -5.28 0.09
CA MET A 46 -26.67 -4.75 0.02
C MET A 46 -25.73 -5.75 -0.67
N ARG A 47 -25.90 -7.05 -0.45
CA ARG A 47 -25.18 -8.10 -1.19
C ARG A 47 -25.37 -7.93 -2.69
N VAL A 48 -26.63 -7.89 -3.15
CA VAL A 48 -26.95 -7.68 -4.58
C VAL A 48 -26.30 -6.43 -5.12
N LYS A 49 -26.30 -5.33 -4.35
CA LYS A 49 -25.66 -4.08 -4.78
C LYS A 49 -24.14 -4.24 -4.95
N ILE A 50 -23.46 -4.92 -4.02
CA ILE A 50 -22.03 -5.16 -4.12
C ILE A 50 -21.70 -6.09 -5.30
N GLU A 51 -22.49 -7.12 -5.53
CA GLU A 51 -22.36 -8.01 -6.70
C GLU A 51 -22.48 -7.22 -8.01
N GLN A 52 -23.50 -6.37 -8.13
CA GLN A 52 -23.70 -5.52 -9.30
C GLN A 52 -22.54 -4.52 -9.50
N ILE A 53 -22.04 -3.93 -8.40
CA ILE A 53 -20.88 -3.03 -8.46
C ILE A 53 -19.65 -3.79 -8.91
N LYS A 54 -19.43 -5.01 -8.41
CA LYS A 54 -18.33 -5.86 -8.85
C LYS A 54 -18.40 -6.15 -10.34
N GLU A 55 -19.55 -6.64 -10.84
CA GLU A 55 -19.75 -6.89 -12.27
C GLU A 55 -19.53 -5.64 -13.13
N LEU A 56 -19.96 -4.49 -12.64
CA LEU A 56 -19.76 -3.20 -13.31
C LEU A 56 -18.27 -2.85 -13.39
N LEU A 57 -17.55 -2.92 -12.27
CA LEU A 57 -16.13 -2.60 -12.20
C LEU A 57 -15.28 -3.60 -13.00
N ASP A 58 -15.65 -4.87 -13.06
CA ASP A 58 -14.94 -5.89 -13.87
C ASP A 58 -14.96 -5.58 -15.38
N ARG A 59 -15.95 -4.80 -15.85
CA ARG A 59 -16.10 -4.36 -17.26
C ARG A 59 -15.49 -2.99 -17.55
N LEU A 60 -15.01 -2.29 -16.54
CA LEU A 60 -14.45 -0.93 -16.65
C LEU A 60 -12.92 -0.95 -16.53
N PRO A 61 -12.23 0.15 -16.87
CA PRO A 61 -10.80 0.28 -16.60
C PRO A 61 -10.46 0.03 -15.11
N LEU A 62 -9.26 -0.45 -14.83
CA LEU A 62 -8.82 -0.75 -13.46
C LEU A 62 -8.90 0.46 -12.53
N ALA A 63 -8.61 1.65 -13.06
CA ALA A 63 -8.69 2.91 -12.34
C ALA A 63 -10.13 3.37 -12.02
N SER A 64 -11.17 2.70 -12.56
CA SER A 64 -12.56 3.05 -12.29
C SER A 64 -12.94 2.71 -10.85
N SER A 65 -13.79 3.54 -10.27
CA SER A 65 -14.28 3.39 -8.91
C SER A 65 -15.79 3.64 -8.82
N VAL A 66 -16.40 3.09 -7.78
CA VAL A 66 -17.77 3.37 -7.38
C VAL A 66 -17.75 3.97 -5.98
N SER A 67 -18.47 5.06 -5.77
CA SER A 67 -18.70 5.63 -4.44
C SER A 67 -20.18 5.52 -4.07
N ILE A 68 -20.46 5.17 -2.82
CA ILE A 68 -21.81 5.20 -2.25
C ILE A 68 -21.82 6.33 -1.22
N THR A 69 -22.65 7.36 -1.43
CA THR A 69 -22.72 8.52 -0.55
C THR A 69 -24.13 9.09 -0.42
N ARG A 70 -24.33 10.06 0.46
CA ARG A 70 -25.59 10.81 0.58
C ARG A 70 -25.64 11.96 -0.41
N PRO A 71 -26.84 12.35 -0.89
CA PRO A 71 -26.98 13.53 -1.73
C PRO A 71 -26.39 14.80 -1.11
N SER A 72 -26.56 14.99 0.20
CA SER A 72 -26.02 16.14 0.95
C SER A 72 -24.49 16.19 1.01
N GLU A 73 -23.81 15.06 0.79
CA GLU A 73 -22.35 14.94 0.85
C GLU A 73 -21.69 14.81 -0.53
N LEU A 74 -22.48 14.90 -1.60
CA LEU A 74 -21.98 14.76 -2.97
C LEU A 74 -20.84 15.75 -3.29
N ALA A 75 -20.95 16.99 -2.84
CA ALA A 75 -19.90 17.98 -3.05
C ALA A 75 -18.59 17.57 -2.36
N LYS A 76 -18.67 17.04 -1.14
CA LYS A 76 -17.51 16.55 -0.41
C LYS A 76 -16.86 15.36 -1.13
N GLU A 77 -17.67 14.44 -1.66
CA GLU A 77 -17.20 13.29 -2.43
C GLU A 77 -16.48 13.69 -3.72
N LEU A 78 -16.94 14.73 -4.39
CA LEU A 78 -16.39 15.18 -5.67
C LEU A 78 -15.15 16.07 -5.52
N PHE A 79 -15.07 16.89 -4.47
CA PHE A 79 -14.10 17.99 -4.38
C PHE A 79 -13.09 17.83 -3.24
N THR A 80 -13.10 16.73 -2.48
CA THR A 80 -12.10 16.49 -1.43
C THR A 80 -11.37 15.16 -1.63
N HIS A 81 -10.09 15.11 -1.25
CA HIS A 81 -9.29 13.89 -1.32
C HIS A 81 -9.82 12.76 -0.43
N LYS A 82 -10.40 13.11 0.71
CA LYS A 82 -10.96 12.11 1.64
C LYS A 82 -12.28 11.52 1.13
N GLY A 83 -13.04 12.30 0.36
CA GLY A 83 -14.38 11.91 -0.09
C GLY A 83 -15.39 11.78 1.05
N SER A 84 -16.48 11.06 0.80
CA SER A 84 -17.50 10.71 1.80
C SER A 84 -18.16 9.38 1.44
N GLY A 85 -18.63 8.66 2.47
CA GLY A 85 -19.28 7.37 2.29
C GLY A 85 -18.32 6.23 2.00
N THR A 86 -18.74 5.26 1.18
CA THR A 86 -17.95 4.07 0.86
C THR A 86 -17.38 4.15 -0.55
N LEU A 87 -16.07 4.11 -0.67
CA LEU A 87 -15.36 3.99 -1.95
C LEU A 87 -15.11 2.52 -2.27
N ILE A 88 -15.58 2.05 -3.43
CA ILE A 88 -15.41 0.67 -3.89
C ILE A 88 -14.55 0.68 -5.14
N ARG A 89 -13.50 -0.13 -5.15
CA ARG A 89 -12.58 -0.33 -6.28
C ARG A 89 -12.40 -1.79 -6.57
N ARG A 90 -12.11 -2.12 -7.83
CA ARG A 90 -11.76 -3.49 -8.18
C ARG A 90 -10.50 -3.93 -7.43
N GLY A 91 -9.52 -3.03 -7.31
CA GLY A 91 -8.22 -3.32 -6.73
C GLY A 91 -7.39 -4.28 -7.58
N GLU A 92 -6.24 -4.61 -7.06
CA GLU A 92 -5.35 -5.63 -7.60
C GLU A 92 -5.10 -6.68 -6.53
N ARG A 93 -5.01 -7.95 -6.95
CA ARG A 93 -4.55 -9.00 -6.06
C ARG A 93 -3.07 -8.76 -5.73
N VAL A 94 -2.72 -9.01 -4.48
CA VAL A 94 -1.34 -8.97 -4.01
C VAL A 94 -0.88 -10.40 -3.79
N ASP A 95 0.06 -10.84 -4.61
CA ASP A 95 0.65 -12.17 -4.52
C ASP A 95 1.84 -12.15 -3.56
N VAL A 96 1.99 -13.23 -2.79
CA VAL A 96 3.08 -13.41 -1.83
C VAL A 96 4.10 -14.40 -2.39
N HIS A 97 5.36 -13.96 -2.47
CA HIS A 97 6.47 -14.77 -2.97
C HIS A 97 7.54 -14.93 -1.89
N THR A 98 8.02 -16.16 -1.71
CA THR A 98 9.12 -16.50 -0.77
C THR A 98 10.45 -16.79 -1.49
N ASN A 99 10.46 -16.73 -2.80
CA ASN A 99 11.65 -16.85 -3.64
C ASN A 99 11.48 -16.03 -4.92
N TRP A 100 12.60 -15.67 -5.54
CA TRP A 100 12.60 -14.83 -6.74
C TRP A 100 12.17 -15.57 -8.03
N SER A 101 12.15 -16.90 -8.06
CA SER A 101 11.91 -17.69 -9.26
C SER A 101 10.52 -17.52 -9.88
N ARG A 102 9.55 -17.01 -9.10
CA ARG A 102 8.17 -16.76 -9.54
C ARG A 102 7.85 -15.28 -9.72
N VAL A 103 8.87 -14.43 -9.66
CA VAL A 103 8.74 -12.99 -9.77
C VAL A 103 9.38 -12.52 -11.07
N ASP A 104 8.68 -11.70 -11.82
CA ASP A 104 9.27 -10.98 -12.96
C ASP A 104 10.19 -9.88 -12.42
N LEU A 105 11.49 -10.20 -12.36
CA LEU A 105 12.49 -9.32 -11.77
C LEU A 105 12.72 -8.05 -12.58
N GLU A 106 12.47 -8.06 -13.88
CA GLU A 106 12.60 -6.87 -14.73
C GLU A 106 11.49 -5.87 -14.40
N ARG A 107 10.24 -6.35 -14.32
CA ARG A 107 9.10 -5.50 -13.94
C ARG A 107 9.23 -5.00 -12.51
N LEU A 108 9.66 -5.86 -11.58
CA LEU A 108 9.86 -5.47 -10.20
C LEU A 108 10.98 -4.41 -10.06
N ARG A 109 12.10 -4.58 -10.79
CA ARG A 109 13.18 -3.60 -10.85
C ARG A 109 12.67 -2.25 -11.37
N ALA A 110 11.96 -2.26 -12.49
CA ALA A 110 11.40 -1.05 -13.08
C ALA A 110 10.47 -0.31 -12.12
N LEU A 111 9.59 -1.03 -11.41
CA LEU A 111 8.71 -0.44 -10.39
C LEU A 111 9.51 0.22 -9.25
N ILE A 112 10.52 -0.48 -8.72
CA ILE A 112 11.34 0.04 -7.62
C ILE A 112 12.11 1.28 -8.09
N GLU A 113 12.77 1.20 -9.24
CA GLU A 113 13.57 2.32 -9.77
C GLU A 113 12.70 3.55 -10.05
N ALA A 114 11.51 3.37 -10.62
CA ALA A 114 10.56 4.45 -10.84
C ALA A 114 10.08 5.07 -9.51
N GLY A 115 9.64 4.24 -8.56
CA GLY A 115 9.12 4.73 -7.28
C GLY A 115 10.16 5.43 -6.39
N PHE A 116 11.44 5.06 -6.52
CA PHE A 116 12.53 5.71 -5.77
C PHE A 116 13.26 6.79 -6.57
N GLY A 117 13.02 6.90 -7.89
CA GLY A 117 13.75 7.81 -8.77
C GLY A 117 15.26 7.52 -8.84
N ARG A 118 15.68 6.29 -8.57
CA ARG A 118 17.08 5.87 -8.42
C ARG A 118 17.27 4.45 -8.94
N LYS A 119 18.47 4.17 -9.46
CA LYS A 119 18.82 2.82 -9.90
C LYS A 119 18.96 1.86 -8.73
N LEU A 120 18.44 0.66 -8.91
CA LEU A 120 18.63 -0.46 -7.99
C LEU A 120 19.99 -1.11 -8.28
N ALA A 121 20.76 -1.43 -7.24
CA ALA A 121 22.04 -2.14 -7.42
C ALA A 121 21.87 -3.33 -8.37
N SER A 122 22.82 -3.52 -9.30
CA SER A 122 22.72 -4.54 -10.34
C SER A 122 22.56 -5.95 -9.77
N ASP A 123 23.26 -6.22 -8.67
CA ASP A 123 23.29 -7.48 -7.93
C ASP A 123 22.20 -7.62 -6.85
N TYR A 124 21.22 -6.71 -6.81
CA TYR A 124 20.23 -6.63 -5.72
C TYR A 124 19.52 -7.96 -5.46
N PHE A 125 18.96 -8.60 -6.49
CA PHE A 125 18.19 -9.83 -6.33
C PHE A 125 19.04 -11.06 -6.02
N GLU A 126 20.33 -11.01 -6.30
CA GLU A 126 21.29 -12.06 -5.96
C GLU A 126 21.76 -11.92 -4.52
N ARG A 127 22.01 -10.68 -4.09
CA ARG A 127 22.59 -10.36 -2.78
C ARG A 127 21.57 -10.32 -1.66
N ILE A 128 20.32 -9.90 -1.96
CA ILE A 128 19.31 -9.72 -0.94
C ILE A 128 18.59 -11.05 -0.66
N PRO A 129 18.73 -11.61 0.56
CA PRO A 129 18.03 -12.84 0.94
C PRO A 129 16.54 -12.53 1.11
N LEU A 130 15.74 -12.93 0.13
CA LEU A 130 14.29 -12.71 0.18
C LEU A 130 13.68 -13.52 1.33
N PHE A 131 12.99 -12.82 2.23
CA PHE A 131 12.08 -13.46 3.18
C PHE A 131 10.68 -13.57 2.58
N LYS A 132 10.10 -12.44 2.16
CA LYS A 132 8.82 -12.36 1.45
C LYS A 132 8.79 -11.15 0.51
N ALA A 133 8.17 -11.30 -0.64
CA ALA A 133 7.78 -10.18 -1.50
C ALA A 133 6.27 -10.20 -1.70
N TYR A 134 5.64 -9.07 -1.47
CA TYR A 134 4.23 -8.80 -1.71
C TYR A 134 4.15 -7.96 -2.98
N VAL A 135 3.68 -8.54 -4.07
CA VAL A 135 3.70 -7.89 -5.37
C VAL A 135 2.29 -7.89 -5.95
N SER A 136 1.79 -6.73 -6.36
CA SER A 136 0.50 -6.67 -7.05
C SER A 136 0.59 -7.35 -8.42
N GLU A 137 -0.48 -7.99 -8.87
CA GLU A 137 -0.52 -8.79 -10.11
C GLU A 137 -0.05 -8.02 -11.35
N ASN A 138 -0.22 -6.70 -11.36
CA ASN A 138 0.23 -5.83 -12.45
C ASN A 138 1.56 -5.12 -12.18
N TYR A 139 2.27 -5.45 -11.08
CA TYR A 139 3.53 -4.81 -10.68
C TYR A 139 3.40 -3.29 -10.48
N ARG A 140 2.28 -2.85 -9.90
CA ARG A 140 2.03 -1.43 -9.56
C ARG A 140 2.27 -1.11 -8.09
N ALA A 141 2.38 -2.14 -7.23
CA ALA A 141 2.83 -2.02 -5.84
C ALA A 141 3.68 -3.22 -5.46
N ALA A 142 4.73 -3.00 -4.68
CA ALA A 142 5.55 -4.07 -4.13
C ALA A 142 6.12 -3.70 -2.76
N LEU A 143 6.12 -4.69 -1.84
CA LEU A 143 6.87 -4.64 -0.59
C LEU A 143 7.83 -5.82 -0.55
N ILE A 144 9.09 -5.57 -0.24
CA ILE A 144 10.14 -6.59 -0.17
C ILE A 144 10.63 -6.65 1.27
N LEU A 145 10.54 -7.83 1.85
CA LEU A 145 11.01 -8.10 3.20
C LEU A 145 12.24 -9.02 3.17
N THR A 146 13.20 -8.71 4.02
CA THR A 146 14.26 -9.61 4.47
C THR A 146 14.02 -10.01 5.93
N HIS A 147 14.79 -10.92 6.47
CA HIS A 147 14.73 -11.30 7.88
C HIS A 147 16.04 -10.90 8.54
N GLU A 148 15.99 -9.93 9.44
CA GLU A 148 17.17 -9.30 10.04
C GLU A 148 16.97 -9.17 11.56
N GLU A 149 18.01 -9.37 12.35
CA GLU A 149 17.98 -9.23 13.82
C GLU A 149 16.87 -10.05 14.53
N GLY A 150 16.36 -11.10 13.88
CA GLY A 150 15.27 -11.93 14.39
C GLY A 150 13.87 -11.44 14.01
N PHE A 151 13.74 -10.38 13.21
CA PHE A 151 12.47 -9.77 12.80
C PHE A 151 12.40 -9.58 11.28
N ALA A 152 11.18 -9.40 10.78
CA ALA A 152 11.00 -8.96 9.40
C ALA A 152 11.51 -7.52 9.25
N TYR A 153 12.28 -7.27 8.19
CA TYR A 153 12.76 -5.94 7.81
C TYR A 153 12.19 -5.55 6.46
N LEU A 154 11.53 -4.40 6.37
CA LEU A 154 11.04 -3.88 5.09
C LEU A 154 12.19 -3.18 4.36
N ASP A 155 12.72 -3.83 3.33
CA ASP A 155 13.80 -3.30 2.50
C ASP A 155 13.30 -2.31 1.44
N LYS A 156 12.17 -2.64 0.78
CA LYS A 156 11.55 -1.78 -0.23
C LYS A 156 10.05 -1.72 -0.07
N PHE A 157 9.50 -0.53 -0.29
CA PHE A 157 8.08 -0.30 -0.55
C PHE A 157 7.98 0.65 -1.74
N ALA A 158 7.48 0.15 -2.85
CA ALA A 158 7.31 0.92 -4.08
C ALA A 158 5.84 0.86 -4.53
N VAL A 159 5.33 2.00 -5.00
CA VAL A 159 4.00 2.14 -5.60
C VAL A 159 4.17 2.97 -6.86
N ALA A 160 3.64 2.49 -7.98
CA ALA A 160 3.69 3.20 -9.24
C ALA A 160 2.90 4.52 -9.17
N ASP A 161 3.36 5.54 -9.89
CA ASP A 161 2.73 6.88 -9.86
C ASP A 161 1.25 6.85 -10.26
N ASP A 162 0.90 6.02 -11.23
CA ASP A 162 -0.49 5.83 -11.69
C ASP A 162 -1.38 5.09 -10.67
N ALA A 163 -0.77 4.39 -9.70
CA ALA A 163 -1.47 3.72 -8.60
C ALA A 163 -1.56 4.56 -7.32
N GLN A 164 -0.86 5.70 -7.27
CA GLN A 164 -0.92 6.59 -6.12
C GLN A 164 -2.33 7.18 -5.97
N GLY A 165 -2.84 7.20 -4.74
CA GLY A 165 -4.22 7.61 -4.47
C GLY A 165 -5.30 6.55 -4.74
N GLU A 166 -4.97 5.43 -5.39
CA GLU A 166 -5.92 4.32 -5.61
C GLU A 166 -6.07 3.39 -4.38
N GLY A 167 -5.24 3.57 -3.36
CA GLY A 167 -5.26 2.73 -2.16
C GLY A 167 -4.50 1.39 -2.30
N LEU A 168 -3.89 1.11 -3.48
CA LEU A 168 -3.18 -0.14 -3.74
C LEU A 168 -2.00 -0.35 -2.78
N GLY A 169 -1.20 0.70 -2.54
CA GLY A 169 -0.10 0.64 -1.58
C GLY A 169 -0.57 0.31 -0.17
N ARG A 170 -1.70 0.89 0.27
CA ARG A 170 -2.30 0.58 1.58
C ARG A 170 -2.82 -0.85 1.64
N ALA A 171 -3.47 -1.34 0.58
CA ALA A 171 -3.93 -2.73 0.51
C ALA A 171 -2.77 -3.72 0.60
N ALA A 172 -1.69 -3.49 -0.16
CA ALA A 172 -0.49 -4.31 -0.09
C ALA A 172 0.18 -4.27 1.30
N TRP A 173 0.20 -3.09 1.94
CA TRP A 173 0.68 -2.93 3.32
C TRP A 173 -0.15 -3.73 4.32
N GLN A 174 -1.48 -3.72 4.20
CA GLN A 174 -2.37 -4.48 5.09
C GLN A 174 -2.16 -5.99 4.96
N VAL A 175 -2.03 -6.51 3.73
CA VAL A 175 -1.72 -7.92 3.49
C VAL A 175 -0.38 -8.30 4.15
N MET A 176 0.65 -7.49 3.94
CA MET A 176 1.97 -7.69 4.54
C MET A 176 1.91 -7.65 6.08
N ARG A 177 1.22 -6.66 6.66
CA ARG A 177 1.10 -6.48 8.10
C ARG A 177 0.36 -7.64 8.78
N ALA A 178 -0.69 -8.17 8.16
CA ALA A 178 -1.44 -9.31 8.68
C ALA A 178 -0.57 -10.57 8.86
N GLU A 179 0.40 -10.78 7.96
CA GLU A 179 1.30 -11.93 8.02
C GLU A 179 2.59 -11.69 8.83
N ASN A 180 2.92 -10.45 9.15
CA ASN A 180 4.15 -10.10 9.86
C ASN A 180 3.81 -9.19 11.04
N PRO A 181 3.51 -9.76 12.22
CA PRO A 181 3.08 -8.99 13.40
C PRO A 181 4.21 -8.13 14.01
N GLN A 182 5.45 -8.35 13.59
CA GLN A 182 6.62 -7.61 14.03
C GLN A 182 7.45 -7.21 12.81
N LEU A 183 7.72 -5.92 12.68
CA LEU A 183 8.44 -5.37 11.54
C LEU A 183 9.25 -4.14 11.97
N PHE A 184 10.40 -3.94 11.32
CA PHE A 184 11.13 -2.68 11.40
C PHE A 184 11.62 -2.26 10.01
N TRP A 185 11.87 -0.94 9.83
CA TRP A 185 12.35 -0.39 8.56
C TRP A 185 13.01 0.97 8.77
N ARG A 186 13.73 1.42 7.75
CA ARG A 186 14.24 2.79 7.70
C ARG A 186 13.73 3.55 6.49
N SER A 187 13.62 4.86 6.62
CA SER A 187 13.28 5.78 5.55
C SER A 187 14.18 7.01 5.59
N ARG A 188 14.42 7.63 4.45
CA ARG A 188 15.12 8.94 4.41
C ARG A 188 14.34 9.96 5.23
N HIS A 189 15.08 10.87 5.89
CA HIS A 189 14.49 11.87 6.79
C HIS A 189 13.42 12.72 6.10
N ASN A 190 13.63 13.09 4.85
CA ASN A 190 12.77 13.94 4.03
C ASN A 190 11.81 13.18 3.10
N ASN A 191 11.64 11.87 3.27
CA ASN A 191 10.73 11.10 2.43
C ASN A 191 9.25 11.44 2.78
N LEU A 192 8.43 11.75 1.78
CA LEU A 192 7.02 12.13 1.96
C LEU A 192 6.17 11.00 2.56
N ILE A 193 6.49 9.73 2.29
CA ILE A 193 5.81 8.57 2.86
C ILE A 193 5.96 8.48 4.40
N ASN A 194 6.83 9.28 5.00
CA ASN A 194 7.04 9.25 6.44
C ASN A 194 5.78 9.55 7.25
N GLN A 195 4.82 10.31 6.73
CA GLN A 195 3.53 10.53 7.40
C GLN A 195 2.75 9.22 7.53
N PHE A 196 2.73 8.41 6.46
CA PHE A 196 2.13 7.09 6.49
C PHE A 196 2.87 6.18 7.48
N TYR A 197 4.20 6.15 7.45
CA TYR A 197 5.00 5.33 8.36
C TYR A 197 4.81 5.68 9.83
N TYR A 198 4.62 6.96 10.17
CA TYR A 198 4.28 7.38 11.53
C TYR A 198 2.93 6.82 12.00
N ALA A 199 1.94 6.80 11.11
CA ALA A 199 0.62 6.28 11.44
C ALA A 199 0.60 4.75 11.60
N GLU A 200 1.51 4.05 10.90
CA GLU A 200 1.58 2.59 10.87
C GLU A 200 2.57 1.99 11.90
N SER A 201 3.39 2.80 12.56
CA SER A 201 4.42 2.35 13.50
C SER A 201 4.02 2.55 14.96
N ASP A 202 4.55 1.70 15.85
CA ASP A 202 4.46 1.87 17.30
C ASP A 202 5.52 2.85 17.82
N GLY A 203 6.62 3.03 17.07
CA GLY A 203 7.68 3.94 17.45
C GLY A 203 8.59 4.34 16.30
N CYS A 204 9.35 5.42 16.54
CA CYS A 204 10.28 5.97 15.56
C CYS A 204 11.53 6.54 16.25
N TYR A 205 12.70 6.16 15.76
CA TYR A 205 13.99 6.78 16.09
C TYR A 205 14.44 7.69 14.95
N LYS A 206 14.85 8.92 15.27
CA LYS A 206 15.17 9.96 14.27
C LYS A 206 16.64 10.30 14.29
N GLU A 207 17.23 10.29 13.10
CA GLU A 207 18.59 10.79 12.83
C GLU A 207 18.59 11.79 11.67
N PRO A 208 19.67 12.54 11.46
CA PRO A 208 19.74 13.50 10.35
C PRO A 208 19.52 12.86 8.98
N LYS A 209 20.00 11.65 8.75
CA LYS A 209 19.92 10.93 7.47
C LYS A 209 18.70 9.99 7.40
N TRP A 210 18.36 9.32 8.50
CA TRP A 210 17.39 8.25 8.54
C TRP A 210 16.35 8.46 9.65
N LYS A 211 15.16 7.93 9.42
CA LYS A 211 14.16 7.60 10.42
C LYS A 211 14.01 6.10 10.44
N VAL A 212 14.07 5.51 11.61
CA VAL A 212 13.87 4.08 11.82
C VAL A 212 12.54 3.90 12.52
N TYR A 213 11.72 3.03 11.97
CA TYR A 213 10.38 2.74 12.45
C TYR A 213 10.27 1.27 12.81
N TRP A 214 9.35 0.94 13.71
CA TRP A 214 9.00 -0.43 14.05
C TRP A 214 7.55 -0.52 14.50
N TYR A 215 6.97 -1.72 14.40
CA TYR A 215 5.74 -2.09 15.10
C TYR A 215 5.84 -3.53 15.63
N GLY A 216 5.09 -3.83 16.72
CA GLY A 216 5.04 -5.14 17.36
C GLY A 216 6.29 -5.52 18.14
N ILE A 217 7.39 -4.77 18.08
CA ILE A 217 8.64 -5.00 18.82
C ILE A 217 8.58 -4.18 20.10
N ARG A 218 8.61 -4.83 21.27
CA ARG A 218 8.39 -4.20 22.57
C ARG A 218 9.64 -4.15 23.47
N ASP A 219 10.57 -5.08 23.29
CA ASP A 219 11.82 -5.09 24.07
C ASP A 219 12.77 -4.00 23.59
N PHE A 220 13.27 -3.18 24.51
CA PHE A 220 14.17 -2.08 24.17
C PHE A 220 15.51 -2.52 23.59
N ARG A 221 16.03 -3.68 23.99
CA ARG A 221 17.28 -4.22 23.45
C ARG A 221 17.10 -4.65 22.00
N ASP A 222 15.93 -5.23 21.70
CA ASP A 222 15.58 -5.60 20.32
C ASP A 222 15.41 -4.35 19.45
N ILE A 223 14.74 -3.32 19.95
CA ILE A 223 14.60 -2.03 19.26
C ILE A 223 15.99 -1.41 19.01
N GLU A 224 16.88 -1.41 20.00
CA GLU A 224 18.23 -0.88 19.87
C GLU A 224 19.02 -1.64 18.78
N ARG A 225 18.94 -2.97 18.75
CA ARG A 225 19.57 -3.80 17.69
C ARG A 225 19.01 -3.47 16.31
N CYS A 226 17.69 -3.36 16.18
CA CYS A 226 17.04 -2.97 14.92
C CYS A 226 17.48 -1.57 14.44
N VAL A 227 17.59 -0.61 15.36
CA VAL A 227 18.10 0.73 15.06
C VAL A 227 19.56 0.68 14.61
N ALA A 228 20.42 -0.05 15.34
CA ALA A 228 21.84 -0.21 15.00
C ALA A 228 22.00 -0.87 13.62
N HIS A 229 21.24 -1.93 13.34
CA HIS A 229 21.19 -2.57 12.03
C HIS A 229 20.83 -1.58 10.91
N CYS A 230 19.77 -0.79 11.09
CA CYS A 230 19.34 0.21 10.11
C CYS A 230 20.43 1.27 9.82
N ARG A 231 21.20 1.64 10.83
CA ARG A 231 22.31 2.61 10.69
C ARG A 231 23.48 2.02 9.90
N ALA A 232 23.84 0.77 10.18
CA ALA A 232 24.97 0.08 9.56
C ALA A 232 24.67 -0.46 8.16
N ARG A 233 23.40 -0.72 7.84
CA ARG A 233 22.99 -1.35 6.57
C ARG A 233 23.43 -0.51 5.37
N PRO A 234 24.19 -1.10 4.42
CA PRO A 234 24.60 -0.40 3.20
C PRO A 234 23.40 -0.01 2.33
N PRO A 235 23.55 1.00 1.46
CA PRO A 235 22.52 1.34 0.50
C PRO A 235 22.35 0.23 -0.54
N THR A 236 21.11 0.03 -0.99
CA THR A 236 20.72 -0.90 -2.05
C THR A 236 20.25 -0.19 -3.31
N LEU A 237 20.21 1.14 -3.26
CA LEU A 237 19.99 2.03 -4.40
C LEU A 237 21.26 2.81 -4.67
N GLU A 238 21.63 2.94 -5.92
CA GLU A 238 22.79 3.73 -6.34
C GLU A 238 22.59 5.21 -5.99
N ASP A 239 23.65 5.91 -5.63
CA ASP A 239 23.53 7.34 -5.40
C ASP A 239 23.26 8.06 -6.74
N PRO A 240 22.42 9.11 -6.74
CA PRO A 240 22.15 9.87 -7.96
C PRO A 240 23.46 10.45 -8.50
N PRO A 241 23.63 10.58 -9.83
CA PRO A 241 24.76 11.26 -10.41
C PRO A 241 24.91 12.65 -9.78
N GLN A 242 26.15 13.07 -9.52
CA GLN A 242 26.46 14.31 -8.78
C GLN A 242 25.86 15.57 -9.44
N ASP A 243 25.57 15.52 -10.73
CA ASP A 243 25.00 16.66 -11.50
C ASP A 243 23.49 16.86 -11.30
N ALA A 244 22.79 15.94 -10.61
CA ALA A 244 21.35 16.03 -10.36
C ALA A 244 20.97 16.65 -9.00
N ALA A 245 21.95 17.07 -8.20
CA ALA A 245 21.73 17.49 -6.81
C ALA A 245 21.10 18.90 -6.68
N GLU A 246 20.97 19.68 -7.75
CA GLU A 246 20.47 21.07 -7.67
C GLU A 246 19.05 21.28 -8.22
N GLY A 247 18.33 20.26 -8.65
CA GLY A 247 17.11 20.52 -9.43
C GLY A 247 15.90 19.61 -9.27
N SER A 248 15.77 18.77 -8.26
CA SER A 248 14.55 17.92 -8.17
C SER A 248 14.13 17.58 -6.74
N VAL A 249 13.34 18.46 -6.17
CA VAL A 249 12.34 18.07 -5.17
C VAL A 249 11.17 17.48 -5.98
N ARG A 250 11.22 16.20 -6.32
CA ARG A 250 10.06 15.47 -6.84
C ARG A 250 9.50 14.59 -5.74
N ALA A 251 8.20 14.81 -5.49
CA ALA A 251 7.37 14.03 -4.61
C ALA A 251 7.27 12.59 -5.11
N ALA A 252 7.54 11.63 -4.24
CA ALA A 252 7.08 10.25 -4.36
C ALA A 252 5.91 10.05 -3.41
#